data_376ab5ffb787631c5cf4c74823237285
#
_entry.id   376ab5ffb787631c5cf4c74823237285
#
_cell.length_a   1.000
_cell.length_b   1.000
_cell.length_c   1.000
_cell.angle_alpha   90.00
_cell.angle_beta   90.00
_cell.angle_gamma   90.00
#
_symmetry.space_group_name_H-M   'P 1'
#
loop_
_entity.id
_entity.type
_entity.pdbx_description
1 polymer ?
#
loop_
_entity_poly.entity_id
_entity_poly.type
_entity_poly.pdbx_seq_one_letter_code
_entity_poly.pdbx_strand_id
1 'polypeptide(L)'
;MKKSSTKEIINKYSINMSLKCISEANVCILVISATELVSKQDKNIFNIIKENNKPFILVINKIDLINKNDMKKLRSSIDYFSNILFGTKIIYLSALENRNIRKLLFTIKSLVSNLHKEYRPSKLTKILNDACNKHPVKNNRNRLIKLKFAKQNKSSDLSISIHGNQTDKIPDSYRKYLVNYFSDQLGLSGVPIRFIFKKEKNPYDMGS
;
A
#
# COMPACT_ATOMS: atom_id res chain seq x y z
N MET A 1 16.63 -39.19 8.12
CA MET A 1 16.12 -38.04 8.90
C MET A 1 16.85 -36.70 8.72
N LYS A 2 17.97 -36.57 8.01
CA LYS A 2 18.71 -35.27 7.84
C LYS A 2 18.22 -34.34 6.70
N LYS A 3 17.46 -34.82 5.70
CA LYS A 3 17.03 -34.03 4.53
C LYS A 3 15.88 -33.02 4.83
N SER A 4 15.01 -33.28 5.80
CA SER A 4 13.90 -32.38 6.15
C SER A 4 14.38 -31.12 6.90
N SER A 5 15.31 -31.29 7.86
CA SER A 5 15.85 -30.17 8.65
C SER A 5 16.65 -29.18 7.80
N THR A 6 17.43 -29.65 6.83
CA THR A 6 18.18 -28.79 5.91
C THR A 6 17.24 -27.98 5.00
N LYS A 7 16.15 -28.59 4.54
CA LYS A 7 15.14 -27.91 3.70
C LYS A 7 14.37 -26.82 4.48
N GLU A 8 14.09 -27.08 5.76
CA GLU A 8 13.47 -26.08 6.65
C GLU A 8 14.40 -24.92 6.97
N ILE A 9 15.69 -25.17 7.18
CA ILE A 9 16.70 -24.12 7.42
C ILE A 9 16.86 -23.24 6.17
N ILE A 10 16.96 -23.86 4.98
CA ILE A 10 17.06 -23.11 3.71
C ILE A 10 15.79 -22.27 3.48
N ASN A 11 14.61 -22.80 3.75
CA ASN A 11 13.35 -22.05 3.62
C ASN A 11 13.28 -20.87 4.59
N LYS A 12 13.67 -21.04 5.86
CA LYS A 12 13.73 -19.94 6.83
C LYS A 12 14.72 -18.87 6.42
N TYR A 13 15.88 -19.25 5.93
CA TYR A 13 16.89 -18.31 5.43
C TYR A 13 16.38 -17.52 4.22
N SER A 14 15.76 -18.20 3.24
CA SER A 14 15.16 -17.54 2.06
C SER A 14 14.06 -16.56 2.44
N ILE A 15 13.21 -16.89 3.42
CA ILE A 15 12.16 -15.99 3.93
C ILE A 15 12.78 -14.75 4.56
N ASN A 16 13.78 -14.93 5.44
CA ASN A 16 14.44 -13.80 6.11
C ASN A 16 15.16 -12.87 5.11
N MET A 17 15.81 -13.43 4.10
CA MET A 17 16.44 -12.65 3.02
C MET A 17 15.38 -11.87 2.23
N SER A 18 14.25 -12.50 1.91
CA SER A 18 13.15 -11.82 1.21
C SER A 18 12.57 -10.66 2.04
N LEU A 19 12.37 -10.86 3.36
CA LEU A 19 11.92 -9.81 4.26
C LEU A 19 12.90 -8.63 4.31
N LYS A 20 14.20 -8.91 4.39
CA LYS A 20 15.24 -7.88 4.34
C LYS A 20 15.20 -7.12 3.02
N CYS A 21 15.15 -7.79 1.88
CA CYS A 21 15.02 -7.15 0.57
C CYS A 21 13.77 -6.26 0.49
N ILE A 22 12.62 -6.71 1.02
CA ILE A 22 11.39 -5.89 1.05
C ILE A 22 11.59 -4.64 1.90
N SER A 23 12.22 -4.77 3.07
CA SER A 23 12.44 -3.62 3.98
C SER A 23 13.40 -2.57 3.41
N GLU A 24 14.38 -2.97 2.63
CA GLU A 24 15.39 -2.09 2.02
C GLU A 24 14.96 -1.52 0.66
N ALA A 25 14.03 -2.15 -0.03
CA ALA A 25 13.59 -1.72 -1.35
C ALA A 25 12.80 -0.40 -1.31
N ASN A 26 12.96 0.44 -2.34
CA ASN A 26 12.11 1.61 -2.56
C ASN A 26 10.78 1.26 -3.24
N VAL A 27 10.80 0.25 -4.11
CA VAL A 27 9.62 -0.30 -4.81
C VAL A 27 9.79 -1.81 -4.90
N CYS A 28 8.77 -2.55 -4.56
CA CYS A 28 8.73 -4.00 -4.71
C CYS A 28 8.04 -4.38 -6.03
N ILE A 29 8.58 -5.36 -6.71
CA ILE A 29 7.95 -5.97 -7.89
C ILE A 29 7.71 -7.44 -7.56
N LEU A 30 6.45 -7.83 -7.48
CA LEU A 30 6.09 -9.23 -7.34
C LEU A 30 5.73 -9.80 -8.70
N VAL A 31 6.46 -10.81 -9.13
CA VAL A 31 6.29 -11.45 -10.44
C VAL A 31 5.65 -12.80 -10.25
N ILE A 32 4.50 -13.05 -10.88
CA ILE A 32 3.84 -14.35 -10.97
C ILE A 32 3.66 -14.75 -12.43
N SER A 33 3.60 -16.05 -12.66
CA SER A 33 3.37 -16.61 -14.00
C SER A 33 1.89 -16.53 -14.37
N ALA A 34 1.59 -16.12 -15.59
CA ALA A 34 0.22 -16.14 -16.11
C ALA A 34 -0.36 -17.55 -16.26
N THR A 35 0.51 -18.57 -16.30
CA THR A 35 0.11 -19.99 -16.38
C THR A 35 -0.34 -20.56 -15.04
N GLU A 36 -0.16 -19.79 -13.94
CA GLU A 36 -0.50 -20.19 -12.58
C GLU A 36 -1.56 -19.25 -12.01
N LEU A 37 -2.44 -19.77 -11.18
CA LEU A 37 -3.38 -18.93 -10.42
C LEU A 37 -2.67 -18.32 -9.20
N VAL A 38 -3.14 -17.18 -8.74
CA VAL A 38 -2.63 -16.56 -7.51
C VAL A 38 -2.82 -17.49 -6.33
N SER A 39 -1.74 -17.82 -5.65
CA SER A 39 -1.70 -18.77 -4.54
C SER A 39 -1.89 -18.08 -3.17
N LYS A 40 -2.11 -18.91 -2.13
CA LYS A 40 -2.10 -18.44 -0.74
C LYS A 40 -0.73 -17.88 -0.32
N GLN A 41 0.36 -18.42 -0.89
CA GLN A 41 1.71 -17.94 -0.63
C GLN A 41 1.93 -16.53 -1.20
N ASP A 42 1.44 -16.28 -2.43
CA ASP A 42 1.48 -14.94 -3.03
C ASP A 42 0.72 -13.93 -2.16
N LYS A 43 -0.45 -14.33 -1.63
CA LYS A 43 -1.21 -13.50 -0.68
C LYS A 43 -0.38 -13.12 0.55
N ASN A 44 0.37 -14.06 1.11
CA ASN A 44 1.24 -13.77 2.26
C ASN A 44 2.32 -12.75 1.90
N ILE A 45 2.94 -12.89 0.72
CA ILE A 45 3.95 -11.93 0.23
C ILE A 45 3.31 -10.55 0.01
N PHE A 46 2.10 -10.46 -0.56
CA PHE A 46 1.36 -9.21 -0.70
C PHE A 46 1.14 -8.52 0.65
N ASN A 47 0.70 -9.29 1.67
CA ASN A 47 0.50 -8.74 3.00
C ASN A 47 1.79 -8.21 3.60
N ILE A 48 2.89 -8.96 3.51
CA ILE A 48 4.20 -8.55 4.01
C ILE A 48 4.66 -7.24 3.36
N ILE A 49 4.55 -7.11 2.04
CA ILE A 49 4.93 -5.88 1.31
C ILE A 49 4.08 -4.71 1.80
N LYS A 50 2.78 -4.93 1.99
CA LYS A 50 1.83 -3.91 2.45
C LYS A 50 2.08 -3.49 3.90
N GLU A 51 2.37 -4.43 4.79
CA GLU A 51 2.71 -4.16 6.19
C GLU A 51 4.00 -3.35 6.32
N ASN A 52 4.97 -3.58 5.41
CA ASN A 52 6.18 -2.77 5.30
C ASN A 52 5.96 -1.41 4.62
N ASN A 53 4.71 -1.08 4.28
CA ASN A 53 4.33 0.19 3.64
C ASN A 53 5.14 0.50 2.37
N LYS A 54 5.48 -0.54 1.60
CA LYS A 54 6.24 -0.40 0.35
C LYS A 54 5.33 -0.28 -0.85
N PRO A 55 5.60 0.65 -1.77
CA PRO A 55 4.96 0.63 -3.08
C PRO A 55 5.27 -0.65 -3.80
N PHE A 56 4.27 -1.25 -4.44
CA PHE A 56 4.55 -2.44 -5.21
C PHE A 56 3.76 -2.52 -6.51
N ILE A 57 4.30 -3.29 -7.43
CA ILE A 57 3.71 -3.61 -8.71
C ILE A 57 3.53 -5.12 -8.77
N LEU A 58 2.33 -5.57 -9.10
CA LEU A 58 2.08 -6.97 -9.44
C LEU A 58 2.34 -7.13 -10.93
N VAL A 59 3.29 -7.97 -11.26
CA VAL A 59 3.64 -8.32 -12.64
C VAL A 59 3.14 -9.73 -12.95
N ILE A 60 2.32 -9.83 -13.98
CA ILE A 60 1.87 -11.11 -14.52
C ILE A 60 2.70 -11.38 -15.77
N ASN A 61 3.68 -12.26 -15.64
CA ASN A 61 4.59 -12.63 -16.73
C ASN A 61 4.10 -13.86 -17.51
N LYS A 62 4.68 -14.12 -18.68
CA LYS A 62 4.40 -15.23 -19.59
C LYS A 62 2.98 -15.18 -20.17
N ILE A 63 2.46 -13.99 -20.46
CA ILE A 63 1.13 -13.85 -21.09
C ILE A 63 1.08 -14.39 -22.53
N ASP A 64 2.22 -14.63 -23.13
CA ASP A 64 2.40 -15.31 -24.42
C ASP A 64 1.98 -16.78 -24.40
N LEU A 65 1.98 -17.42 -23.23
CA LEU A 65 1.65 -18.84 -23.05
C LEU A 65 0.17 -19.11 -22.74
N ILE A 66 -0.66 -18.07 -22.58
CA ILE A 66 -2.06 -18.25 -22.18
C ILE A 66 -3.03 -17.72 -23.25
N ASN A 67 -4.16 -18.41 -23.36
CA ASN A 67 -5.26 -18.02 -24.23
C ASN A 67 -6.26 -17.06 -23.53
N LYS A 68 -7.30 -16.62 -24.29
CA LYS A 68 -8.31 -15.70 -23.75
C LYS A 68 -9.12 -16.26 -22.58
N ASN A 69 -9.34 -17.58 -22.54
CA ASN A 69 -10.11 -18.21 -21.46
C ASN A 69 -9.28 -18.29 -20.18
N ASP A 70 -8.01 -18.64 -20.28
CA ASP A 70 -7.09 -18.67 -19.14
C ASP A 70 -6.85 -17.25 -18.59
N MET A 71 -6.78 -16.26 -19.47
CA MET A 71 -6.72 -14.85 -19.05
C MET A 71 -7.96 -14.43 -18.22
N LYS A 72 -9.16 -14.91 -18.56
CA LYS A 72 -10.38 -14.65 -17.77
C LYS A 72 -10.28 -15.28 -16.38
N LYS A 73 -9.88 -16.57 -16.29
CA LYS A 73 -9.69 -17.27 -15.01
C LYS A 73 -8.64 -16.58 -14.14
N LEU A 74 -7.54 -16.17 -14.73
CA LEU A 74 -6.47 -15.45 -14.05
C LEU A 74 -6.97 -14.11 -13.48
N ARG A 75 -7.72 -13.32 -14.26
CA ARG A 75 -8.32 -12.07 -13.78
C ARG A 75 -9.27 -12.30 -12.62
N SER A 76 -10.16 -13.29 -12.69
CA SER A 76 -11.05 -13.65 -11.58
C SER A 76 -10.28 -14.06 -10.32
N SER A 77 -9.15 -14.79 -10.49
CA SER A 77 -8.26 -15.11 -9.38
C SER A 77 -7.64 -13.88 -8.75
N ILE A 78 -7.22 -12.90 -9.54
CA ILE A 78 -6.67 -11.62 -9.06
C ILE A 78 -7.75 -10.78 -8.38
N ASP A 79 -8.96 -10.75 -8.92
CA ASP A 79 -10.10 -10.00 -8.37
C ASP A 79 -10.50 -10.53 -6.99
N TYR A 80 -10.33 -11.82 -6.73
CA TYR A 80 -10.53 -12.41 -5.39
C TYR A 80 -9.62 -11.77 -4.33
N PHE A 81 -8.45 -11.28 -4.73
CA PHE A 81 -7.52 -10.57 -3.86
C PHE A 81 -7.62 -9.03 -3.94
N SER A 82 -8.66 -8.50 -4.59
CA SER A 82 -8.85 -7.07 -4.86
C SER A 82 -8.71 -6.18 -3.61
N ASN A 83 -9.21 -6.63 -2.45
CA ASN A 83 -9.09 -5.89 -1.19
C ASN A 83 -7.63 -5.70 -0.74
N ILE A 84 -6.75 -6.67 -1.04
CA ILE A 84 -5.33 -6.59 -0.70
C ILE A 84 -4.59 -5.79 -1.76
N LEU A 85 -4.97 -5.96 -3.02
CA LEU A 85 -4.37 -5.31 -4.18
C LEU A 85 -4.92 -3.89 -4.43
N PHE A 86 -5.80 -3.39 -3.54
CA PHE A 86 -6.40 -2.07 -3.72
C PHE A 86 -5.33 -1.00 -3.94
N GLY A 87 -5.49 -0.26 -5.04
CA GLY A 87 -4.53 0.76 -5.46
C GLY A 87 -3.23 0.24 -6.09
N THR A 88 -3.00 -1.08 -6.11
CA THR A 88 -1.79 -1.67 -6.70
C THR A 88 -1.83 -1.63 -8.22
N LYS A 89 -0.71 -1.33 -8.86
CA LYS A 89 -0.57 -1.43 -10.31
C LYS A 89 -0.34 -2.87 -10.72
N ILE A 90 -1.18 -3.36 -11.64
CA ILE A 90 -1.04 -4.70 -12.22
C ILE A 90 -0.59 -4.55 -13.67
N ILE A 91 0.49 -5.23 -14.02
CA ILE A 91 1.07 -5.20 -15.37
C ILE A 91 1.17 -6.62 -15.92
N TYR A 92 0.49 -6.83 -17.03
CA TYR A 92 0.57 -8.06 -17.80
C TYR A 92 1.67 -7.91 -18.85
N LEU A 93 2.66 -8.80 -18.85
CA LEU A 93 3.79 -8.73 -19.78
C LEU A 93 4.28 -10.12 -20.23
N SER A 94 5.03 -10.13 -21.31
CA SER A 94 5.89 -11.24 -21.68
C SER A 94 7.34 -10.75 -21.71
N ALA A 95 8.16 -11.27 -20.82
CA ALA A 95 9.58 -10.95 -20.82
C ALA A 95 10.27 -11.55 -22.05
N LEU A 96 9.84 -12.74 -22.49
CA LEU A 96 10.39 -13.43 -23.67
C LEU A 96 10.16 -12.62 -24.95
N GLU A 97 8.94 -12.11 -25.15
CA GLU A 97 8.56 -11.33 -26.34
C GLU A 97 8.82 -9.82 -26.18
N ASN A 98 9.44 -9.40 -25.08
CA ASN A 98 9.66 -8.00 -24.74
C ASN A 98 8.36 -7.15 -24.72
N ARG A 99 7.21 -7.78 -24.53
CA ARG A 99 5.88 -7.15 -24.54
C ARG A 99 5.62 -6.47 -23.19
N ASN A 100 5.25 -5.19 -23.22
CA ASN A 100 4.93 -4.36 -22.05
C ASN A 100 6.07 -4.10 -21.04
N ILE A 101 7.33 -4.42 -21.35
CA ILE A 101 8.50 -4.13 -20.50
C ILE A 101 8.66 -2.60 -20.33
N ARG A 102 8.53 -1.82 -21.40
CA ARG A 102 8.59 -0.35 -21.33
C ARG A 102 7.51 0.22 -20.39
N LYS A 103 6.30 -0.36 -20.39
CA LYS A 103 5.22 0.04 -19.48
C LYS A 103 5.59 -0.23 -18.03
N LEU A 104 6.24 -1.36 -17.72
CA LEU A 104 6.74 -1.66 -16.39
C LEU A 104 7.76 -0.60 -15.93
N LEU A 105 8.77 -0.33 -16.73
CA LEU A 105 9.81 0.67 -16.42
C LEU A 105 9.23 2.07 -16.19
N PHE A 106 8.29 2.50 -17.05
CA PHE A 106 7.59 3.77 -16.88
C PHE A 106 6.78 3.81 -15.57
N THR A 107 6.11 2.70 -15.23
CA THR A 107 5.33 2.61 -13.98
C THR A 107 6.23 2.68 -12.76
N ILE A 108 7.39 2.02 -12.75
CA ILE A 108 8.38 2.10 -11.68
C ILE A 108 8.83 3.56 -11.50
N LYS A 109 9.23 4.21 -12.60
CA LYS A 109 9.67 5.62 -12.56
C LYS A 109 8.58 6.54 -12.00
N SER A 110 7.33 6.34 -12.39
CA SER A 110 6.18 7.10 -11.88
C SER A 110 5.96 6.88 -10.38
N LEU A 111 6.05 5.63 -9.88
CA LEU A 111 5.91 5.34 -8.45
C LEU A 111 7.01 6.01 -7.63
N VAL A 112 8.26 5.89 -8.06
CA VAL A 112 9.40 6.53 -7.38
C VAL A 112 9.25 8.05 -7.36
N SER A 113 8.86 8.66 -8.48
CA SER A 113 8.60 10.11 -8.55
C SER A 113 7.50 10.54 -7.58
N ASN A 114 6.43 9.75 -7.45
CA ASN A 114 5.33 10.06 -6.53
C ASN A 114 5.71 9.89 -5.04
N LEU A 115 6.63 8.97 -4.71
CA LEU A 115 7.16 8.83 -3.35
C LEU A 115 7.87 10.08 -2.86
N HIS A 116 8.66 10.71 -3.73
CA HIS A 116 9.45 11.89 -3.41
C HIS A 116 8.72 13.21 -3.63
N LYS A 117 7.43 13.14 -3.99
CA LYS A 117 6.65 14.35 -4.24
C LYS A 117 6.30 15.06 -2.93
N GLU A 118 6.61 16.34 -2.88
CA GLU A 118 6.28 17.19 -1.75
C GLU A 118 4.90 17.84 -1.91
N TYR A 119 4.14 17.86 -0.84
CA TYR A 119 2.81 18.45 -0.80
C TYR A 119 2.76 19.58 0.24
N ARG A 120 2.23 20.73 -0.18
CA ARG A 120 2.04 21.86 0.72
C ARG A 120 1.03 21.51 1.83
N PRO A 121 1.27 21.90 3.08
CA PRO A 121 0.34 21.63 4.19
C PRO A 121 -1.08 22.15 3.96
N SER A 122 -1.24 23.28 3.29
CA SER A 122 -2.55 23.84 2.92
C SER A 122 -3.34 22.91 2.02
N LYS A 123 -2.69 22.26 1.01
CA LYS A 123 -3.33 21.29 0.12
C LYS A 123 -3.77 20.05 0.89
N LEU A 124 -2.89 19.50 1.75
CA LEU A 124 -3.21 18.32 2.54
C LEU A 124 -4.34 18.60 3.54
N THR A 125 -4.33 19.78 4.18
CA THR A 125 -5.39 20.20 5.11
C THR A 125 -6.72 20.40 4.38
N LYS A 126 -6.71 20.94 3.17
CA LYS A 126 -7.93 21.03 2.34
C LYS A 126 -8.51 19.66 2.06
N ILE A 127 -7.69 18.71 1.60
CA ILE A 127 -8.13 17.31 1.35
C ILE A 127 -8.70 16.68 2.62
N LEU A 128 -8.06 16.90 3.78
CA LEU A 128 -8.54 16.40 5.07
C LEU A 128 -9.91 16.98 5.42
N ASN A 129 -10.09 18.29 5.27
CA ASN A 129 -11.37 18.96 5.55
C ASN A 129 -12.47 18.45 4.62
N ASP A 130 -12.18 18.29 3.33
CA ASP A 130 -13.13 17.75 2.34
C ASP A 130 -13.52 16.31 2.69
N ALA A 131 -12.57 15.47 3.13
CA ALA A 131 -12.85 14.12 3.61
C ALA A 131 -13.75 14.12 4.86
N CYS A 132 -13.44 14.98 5.84
CA CYS A 132 -14.23 15.10 7.07
C CYS A 132 -15.64 15.64 6.83
N ASN A 133 -15.82 16.56 5.88
CA ASN A 133 -17.11 17.09 5.50
C ASN A 133 -17.98 16.03 4.82
N LYS A 134 -17.40 15.21 3.95
CA LYS A 134 -18.11 14.10 3.29
C LYS A 134 -18.52 13.00 4.27
N HIS A 135 -17.62 12.61 5.16
CA HIS A 135 -17.84 11.59 6.16
C HIS A 135 -17.29 12.05 7.52
N PRO A 136 -18.11 12.69 8.37
CA PRO A 136 -17.67 13.12 9.70
C PRO A 136 -17.27 11.92 10.57
N VAL A 137 -16.08 12.00 11.16
CA VAL A 137 -15.58 10.92 12.04
C VAL A 137 -16.15 11.06 13.44
N LYS A 138 -16.65 9.94 14.00
CA LYS A 138 -17.16 9.86 15.36
C LYS A 138 -16.42 8.77 16.13
N ASN A 139 -16.27 8.97 17.43
CA ASN A 139 -15.76 7.93 18.32
C ASN A 139 -16.86 6.91 18.67
N ASN A 140 -16.51 5.84 19.41
CA ASN A 140 -17.43 4.78 19.84
C ASN A 140 -18.61 5.29 20.70
N ARG A 141 -18.52 6.52 21.25
CA ARG A 141 -19.59 7.18 22.02
C ARG A 141 -20.35 8.20 21.17
N ASN A 142 -20.31 8.08 19.84
CA ASN A 142 -20.98 8.95 18.86
C ASN A 142 -20.57 10.45 18.95
N ARG A 143 -19.44 10.79 19.59
CA ARG A 143 -18.93 12.16 19.68
C ARG A 143 -18.02 12.46 18.48
N LEU A 144 -18.16 13.64 17.87
CA LEU A 144 -17.35 14.07 16.75
C LEU A 144 -15.86 14.21 17.15
N ILE A 145 -15.01 13.63 16.34
CA ILE A 145 -13.56 13.82 16.40
C ILE A 145 -13.21 14.92 15.39
N LYS A 146 -12.59 16.01 15.87
CA LYS A 146 -12.16 17.11 15.01
C LYS A 146 -10.72 16.89 14.56
N LEU A 147 -10.53 16.68 13.26
CA LEU A 147 -9.22 16.67 12.62
C LEU A 147 -8.97 18.07 12.08
N LYS A 148 -7.86 18.71 12.47
CA LYS A 148 -7.64 20.14 12.24
C LYS A 148 -6.75 20.43 11.04
N PHE A 149 -5.60 19.76 10.95
CA PHE A 149 -4.68 19.94 9.84
C PHE A 149 -3.84 18.69 9.55
N ALA A 150 -3.29 18.67 8.34
CA ALA A 150 -2.42 17.61 7.86
C ALA A 150 -1.13 18.20 7.28
N LYS A 151 0.00 17.55 7.58
CA LYS A 151 1.30 17.91 7.00
C LYS A 151 2.11 16.67 6.66
N GLN A 152 2.87 16.75 5.57
CA GLN A 152 3.83 15.71 5.19
C GLN A 152 5.04 15.75 6.12
N ASN A 153 5.53 14.56 6.51
CA ASN A 153 6.75 14.44 7.29
C ASN A 153 7.95 14.26 6.33
N LYS A 154 9.11 14.71 6.78
CA LYS A 154 10.37 14.40 6.11
C LYS A 154 10.74 12.95 6.46
N SER A 155 10.47 12.02 5.56
CA SER A 155 10.80 10.59 5.70
C SER A 155 10.99 9.97 4.31
N SER A 156 11.61 8.80 4.25
CA SER A 156 11.78 8.03 3.02
C SER A 156 10.44 7.55 2.43
N ASP A 157 9.44 7.37 3.31
CA ASP A 157 8.07 6.96 2.93
C ASP A 157 7.15 8.16 2.86
N LEU A 158 6.09 8.08 2.06
CA LEU A 158 5.05 9.10 2.06
C LEU A 158 4.25 9.04 3.37
N SER A 159 4.68 9.83 4.32
CA SER A 159 4.12 9.90 5.66
C SER A 159 3.45 11.26 5.90
N ILE A 160 2.22 11.24 6.38
CA ILE A 160 1.42 12.43 6.65
C ILE A 160 0.96 12.42 8.11
N SER A 161 1.35 13.45 8.86
CA SER A 161 0.83 13.68 10.22
C SER A 161 -0.51 14.38 10.16
N ILE A 162 -1.52 13.82 10.84
CA ILE A 162 -2.84 14.40 11.01
C ILE A 162 -3.00 14.80 12.49
N HIS A 163 -3.27 16.07 12.72
CA HIS A 163 -3.46 16.64 14.05
C HIS A 163 -4.94 16.86 14.35
N GLY A 164 -5.35 16.54 15.56
CA GLY A 164 -6.73 16.71 16.00
C GLY A 164 -6.95 16.33 17.46
N ASN A 165 -8.22 16.43 17.91
CA ASN A 165 -8.59 15.92 19.21
C ASN A 165 -8.93 14.43 19.13
N GLN A 166 -8.74 13.68 20.22
CA GLN A 166 -9.14 12.25 20.33
C GLN A 166 -8.73 11.38 19.11
N THR A 167 -7.59 11.69 18.50
CA THR A 167 -7.09 10.97 17.31
C THR A 167 -6.78 9.50 17.57
N ASP A 168 -6.57 9.12 18.84
CA ASP A 168 -6.44 7.76 19.35
C ASP A 168 -7.73 6.93 19.21
N LYS A 169 -8.88 7.59 19.13
CA LYS A 169 -10.21 6.97 19.06
C LYS A 169 -10.78 6.86 17.64
N ILE A 170 -9.96 7.15 16.61
CA ILE A 170 -10.37 7.04 15.22
C ILE A 170 -10.50 5.55 14.85
N PRO A 171 -11.68 5.10 14.34
CA PRO A 171 -11.88 3.73 13.91
C PRO A 171 -10.96 3.35 12.75
N ASP A 172 -10.54 2.08 12.68
CA ASP A 172 -9.68 1.60 11.58
C ASP A 172 -10.36 1.69 10.21
N SER A 173 -11.67 1.55 10.15
CA SER A 173 -12.45 1.77 8.93
C SER A 173 -12.29 3.20 8.41
N TYR A 174 -12.30 4.19 9.32
CA TYR A 174 -12.10 5.58 8.94
C TYR A 174 -10.66 5.88 8.53
N ARG A 175 -9.67 5.24 9.16
CA ARG A 175 -8.25 5.31 8.72
C ARG A 175 -8.10 4.82 7.29
N LYS A 176 -8.73 3.69 6.95
CA LYS A 176 -8.76 3.15 5.57
C LYS A 176 -9.45 4.11 4.60
N TYR A 177 -10.58 4.71 5.00
CA TYR A 177 -11.26 5.71 4.21
C TYR A 177 -10.35 6.90 3.88
N LEU A 178 -9.64 7.45 4.89
CA LEU A 178 -8.71 8.56 4.67
C LEU A 178 -7.57 8.19 3.73
N VAL A 179 -6.99 6.97 3.85
CA VAL A 179 -5.94 6.49 2.93
C VAL A 179 -6.47 6.50 1.50
N ASN A 180 -7.64 5.93 1.27
CA ASN A 180 -8.25 5.87 -0.05
C ASN A 180 -8.54 7.27 -0.60
N TYR A 181 -9.16 8.12 0.22
CA TYR A 181 -9.53 9.48 -0.18
C TYR A 181 -8.30 10.32 -0.55
N PHE A 182 -7.25 10.30 0.28
CA PHE A 182 -6.00 11.02 -0.03
C PHE A 182 -5.30 10.44 -1.26
N SER A 183 -5.26 9.11 -1.41
CA SER A 183 -4.69 8.45 -2.58
C SER A 183 -5.35 8.92 -3.87
N ASP A 184 -6.67 8.99 -3.89
CA ASP A 184 -7.45 9.45 -5.05
C ASP A 184 -7.21 10.94 -5.33
N GLN A 185 -7.29 11.80 -4.32
CA GLN A 185 -7.13 13.24 -4.47
C GLN A 185 -5.71 13.68 -4.84
N LEU A 186 -4.70 12.88 -4.49
CA LEU A 186 -3.31 13.13 -4.81
C LEU A 186 -2.83 12.38 -6.06
N GLY A 187 -3.66 11.48 -6.63
CA GLY A 187 -3.30 10.65 -7.78
C GLY A 187 -2.21 9.62 -7.47
N LEU A 188 -2.21 9.05 -6.26
CA LEU A 188 -1.16 8.19 -5.73
C LEU A 188 -1.46 6.69 -5.91
N SER A 189 -1.91 6.30 -7.09
CA SER A 189 -2.15 4.88 -7.35
C SER A 189 -0.86 4.05 -7.21
N GLY A 190 -0.88 3.08 -6.30
CA GLY A 190 0.25 2.17 -6.02
C GLY A 190 1.29 2.72 -5.02
N VAL A 191 1.10 3.93 -4.51
CA VAL A 191 1.96 4.50 -3.46
C VAL A 191 1.21 4.46 -2.13
N PRO A 192 1.68 3.71 -1.13
CA PRO A 192 1.05 3.67 0.18
C PRO A 192 1.25 5.00 0.90
N ILE A 193 0.22 5.43 1.65
CA ILE A 193 0.27 6.60 2.51
C ILE A 193 0.27 6.12 3.96
N ARG A 194 1.26 6.53 4.73
CA ARG A 194 1.33 6.29 6.16
C ARG A 194 0.79 7.48 6.93
N PHE A 195 -0.35 7.33 7.61
CA PHE A 195 -0.86 8.36 8.50
C PHE A 195 -0.31 8.19 9.92
N ILE A 196 0.14 9.31 10.49
CA ILE A 196 0.54 9.43 11.90
C ILE A 196 -0.46 10.37 12.56
N PHE A 197 -1.30 9.83 13.42
CA PHE A 197 -2.31 10.61 14.13
C PHE A 197 -1.70 11.18 15.40
N LYS A 198 -1.69 12.51 15.52
CA LYS A 198 -1.15 13.25 16.66
C LYS A 198 -2.28 13.93 17.44
N LYS A 199 -2.42 13.58 18.71
CA LYS A 199 -3.31 14.27 19.63
C LYS A 199 -2.71 15.64 19.96
N GLU A 200 -3.50 16.71 19.87
CA GLU A 200 -3.10 17.99 20.42
C GLU A 200 -3.08 17.89 21.94
N LYS A 201 -2.04 18.42 22.55
CA LYS A 201 -2.02 18.64 24.01
C LYS A 201 -3.08 19.69 24.31
N ASN A 202 -4.01 19.37 25.21
CA ASN A 202 -4.92 20.35 25.76
C ASN A 202 -4.08 21.36 26.54
N PRO A 203 -4.12 22.67 26.23
CA PRO A 203 -3.35 23.67 26.98
C PRO A 203 -3.72 23.70 28.47
N TYR A 204 -4.86 23.12 28.85
CA TYR A 204 -5.34 23.03 30.23
C TYR A 204 -4.95 21.73 30.97
N ASP A 205 -4.26 20.77 30.32
CA ASP A 205 -3.72 19.56 30.96
C ASP A 205 -2.32 19.80 31.57
N MET A 206 -2.02 21.01 31.99
CA MET A 206 -0.84 21.31 32.79
C MET A 206 -1.19 21.15 34.28
N GLY A 207 -0.95 19.96 34.81
CA GLY A 207 -0.86 19.73 36.27
C GLY A 207 -1.92 18.78 36.84
N SER A 208 -1.56 17.57 36.98
CA SER A 208 -1.89 16.68 38.10
C SER A 208 -0.69 15.80 38.30
#